data_b9b556394d604228148c11df1904d8b2
#
_entry.id   b9b556394d604228148c11df1904d8b2
#
_cell.length_a   1.000
_cell.length_b   1.000
_cell.length_c   1.000
_cell.angle_alpha   90.00
_cell.angle_beta   90.00
_cell.angle_gamma   90.00
#
_symmetry.space_group_name_H-M   'P 1'
#
loop_
_entity.id
_entity.type
_entity.pdbx_description
1 polymer ?
#
loop_
_entity_poly.entity_id
_entity_poly.type
_entity_poly.pdbx_seq_one_letter_code
_entity_poly.pdbx_strand_id
1 'polypeptide(L)'
;VGFITAVPATLLVRNSRGDGGEGGATSSSSAPVLASEVNFLCVHKKLRSRRLAPVLIREVTRRVNRRGVWHAAYTAGVLLPRPVATARYWHRSLDARKLVDVGFCRVPPRVTMARYVKLHRLPEAPATPGLRPMRRGDAPAVAALLAERMKRFALAPEMSAAEVEHYLAPR
;
A
#
# COMPACT_ATOMS: atom_id res chain seq x y z
N VAL A 1 -11.46 16.25 16.73
CA VAL A 1 -10.94 16.47 15.37
C VAL A 1 -11.02 15.13 14.63
N GLY A 2 -11.46 15.18 13.35
CA GLY A 2 -11.41 14.09 12.41
C GLY A 2 -10.50 14.47 11.24
N PHE A 3 -9.94 13.46 10.56
CA PHE A 3 -9.02 13.65 9.45
C PHE A 3 -9.23 12.55 8.40
N ILE A 4 -9.12 12.90 7.12
CA ILE A 4 -9.14 12.00 5.99
C ILE A 4 -8.32 12.63 4.86
N THR A 5 -7.60 11.83 4.10
CA THR A 5 -6.90 12.29 2.89
C THR A 5 -7.40 11.59 1.65
N ALA A 6 -7.22 12.25 0.51
CA ALA A 6 -7.47 11.69 -0.81
C ALA A 6 -6.38 12.23 -1.75
N VAL A 7 -5.61 11.34 -2.34
CA VAL A 7 -4.51 11.66 -3.26
C VAL A 7 -4.89 11.17 -4.65
N PRO A 8 -4.70 11.95 -5.71
CA PRO A 8 -4.89 11.47 -7.08
C PRO A 8 -4.00 10.26 -7.37
N ALA A 9 -4.54 9.25 -8.02
CA ALA A 9 -3.81 8.05 -8.42
C ALA A 9 -4.34 7.56 -9.78
N THR A 10 -3.45 7.09 -10.62
CA THR A 10 -3.82 6.40 -11.85
C THR A 10 -3.79 4.89 -11.60
N LEU A 11 -4.90 4.23 -11.88
CA LEU A 11 -5.04 2.79 -11.76
C LEU A 11 -5.14 2.17 -13.15
N LEU A 12 -4.35 1.16 -13.42
CA LEU A 12 -4.46 0.34 -14.62
C LEU A 12 -5.40 -0.83 -14.35
N VAL A 13 -6.50 -0.89 -15.12
CA VAL A 13 -7.45 -1.99 -15.06
C VAL A 13 -7.24 -2.87 -16.28
N ARG A 14 -6.92 -4.14 -16.07
CA ARG A 14 -6.72 -5.13 -17.12
C ARG A 14 -7.86 -6.14 -17.08
N ASN A 15 -8.63 -6.20 -18.15
CA ASN A 15 -9.66 -7.23 -18.30
C ASN A 15 -8.98 -8.54 -18.68
N SER A 16 -8.84 -9.45 -17.75
CA SER A 16 -8.57 -10.86 -18.05
C SER A 16 -9.89 -11.56 -18.38
N ARG A 17 -10.52 -11.23 -19.52
CA ARG A 17 -11.52 -12.14 -20.10
C ARG A 17 -10.74 -13.30 -20.72
N GLY A 18 -10.62 -14.36 -19.98
CA GLY A 18 -10.31 -15.67 -20.51
C GLY A 18 -11.53 -16.13 -21.32
N ASP A 19 -11.52 -15.87 -22.60
CA ASP A 19 -12.27 -16.66 -23.52
C ASP A 19 -11.37 -17.85 -23.88
N GLY A 20 -11.83 -19.06 -23.57
CA GLY A 20 -11.18 -20.33 -23.91
C GLY A 20 -11.24 -20.59 -25.42
N GLY A 21 -10.46 -19.81 -26.18
CA GLY A 21 -10.26 -19.99 -27.61
C GLY A 21 -8.77 -20.10 -27.90
N GLU A 22 -8.33 -21.26 -28.38
CA GLU A 22 -6.98 -21.51 -28.87
C GLU A 22 -6.63 -20.52 -29.99
N GLY A 23 -5.51 -19.79 -29.85
CA GLY A 23 -4.83 -19.13 -30.96
C GLY A 23 -5.16 -17.66 -31.21
N GLY A 24 -4.95 -16.76 -30.27
CA GLY A 24 -4.95 -15.31 -30.52
C GLY A 24 -4.09 -14.58 -29.51
N ALA A 25 -3.15 -13.76 -30.00
CA ALA A 25 -2.40 -12.82 -29.16
C ALA A 25 -3.39 -11.92 -28.42
N THR A 26 -3.61 -12.19 -27.13
CA THR A 26 -4.48 -11.40 -26.26
C THR A 26 -3.85 -10.04 -26.06
N SER A 27 -4.24 -9.05 -26.84
CA SER A 27 -4.03 -7.65 -26.51
C SER A 27 -4.85 -7.33 -25.26
N SER A 28 -4.22 -7.48 -24.08
CA SER A 28 -4.80 -7.02 -22.83
C SER A 28 -4.85 -5.49 -22.87
N SER A 29 -5.99 -4.92 -23.31
CA SER A 29 -6.20 -3.49 -23.26
C SER A 29 -6.25 -3.08 -21.78
N SER A 30 -5.17 -2.49 -21.30
CA SER A 30 -5.17 -1.82 -20.00
C SER A 30 -5.67 -0.39 -20.20
N ALA A 31 -6.81 -0.08 -19.60
CA ALA A 31 -7.31 1.30 -19.59
C ALA A 31 -6.85 2.00 -18.30
N PRO A 32 -6.21 3.16 -18.39
CA PRO A 32 -5.93 3.98 -17.22
C PRO A 32 -7.23 4.56 -16.67
N VAL A 33 -7.44 4.43 -15.37
CA VAL A 33 -8.60 4.98 -14.66
C VAL A 33 -8.08 5.99 -13.65
N LEU A 34 -8.50 7.24 -13.78
CA LEU A 34 -8.21 8.24 -12.76
C LEU A 34 -9.04 7.95 -11.51
N ALA A 35 -8.33 7.74 -10.41
CA ALA A 35 -8.90 7.41 -9.11
C ALA A 35 -8.35 8.32 -8.02
N SER A 36 -8.90 8.22 -6.84
CA SER A 36 -8.37 8.83 -5.64
C SER A 36 -8.01 7.74 -4.63
N GLU A 37 -6.79 7.74 -4.17
CA GLU A 37 -6.37 6.90 -3.05
C GLU A 37 -6.75 7.59 -1.73
N VAL A 38 -7.64 6.95 -0.98
CA VAL A 38 -8.16 7.48 0.28
C VAL A 38 -7.46 6.82 1.45
N ASN A 39 -6.78 7.64 2.25
CA ASN A 39 -5.98 7.19 3.38
C ASN A 39 -6.28 7.99 4.66
N PHE A 40 -5.75 7.51 5.79
CA PHE A 40 -5.74 8.19 7.08
C PHE A 40 -7.10 8.64 7.60
N LEU A 41 -8.18 7.89 7.31
CA LEU A 41 -9.47 8.17 7.95
C LEU A 41 -9.36 7.91 9.46
N CYS A 42 -9.39 8.98 10.23
CA CYS A 42 -9.37 8.89 11.69
C CYS A 42 -10.32 9.88 12.33
N VAL A 43 -10.87 9.47 13.47
CA VAL A 43 -11.74 10.28 14.32
C VAL A 43 -11.24 10.18 15.75
N HIS A 44 -11.09 11.34 16.40
CA HIS A 44 -10.67 11.43 17.80
C HIS A 44 -11.55 10.55 18.68
N LYS A 45 -10.95 9.79 19.61
CA LYS A 45 -11.66 8.79 20.42
C LYS A 45 -12.91 9.32 21.14
N LYS A 46 -12.89 10.55 21.66
CA LYS A 46 -14.05 11.20 22.32
C LYS A 46 -15.20 11.55 21.35
N LEU A 47 -14.96 11.52 20.05
CA LEU A 47 -15.95 11.84 19.00
C LEU A 47 -16.40 10.60 18.22
N ARG A 48 -15.91 9.42 18.58
CA ARG A 48 -16.39 8.16 17.99
C ARG A 48 -17.85 7.95 18.39
N SER A 49 -18.55 7.09 17.68
CA SER A 49 -20.00 6.82 17.83
C SER A 49 -20.92 8.00 17.51
N ARG A 50 -20.39 9.16 17.08
CA ARG A 50 -21.16 10.31 16.62
C ARG A 50 -21.33 10.40 15.10
N ARG A 51 -21.10 9.31 14.39
CA ARG A 51 -21.22 9.19 12.91
C ARG A 51 -20.41 10.23 12.12
N LEU A 52 -19.26 10.66 12.63
CA LEU A 52 -18.40 11.65 11.94
C LEU A 52 -17.62 11.05 10.78
N ALA A 53 -17.26 9.75 10.80
CA ALA A 53 -16.59 9.11 9.69
C ALA A 53 -17.41 9.17 8.38
N PRO A 54 -18.71 8.85 8.34
CA PRO A 54 -19.55 9.08 7.16
C PRO A 54 -19.57 10.54 6.66
N VAL A 55 -19.51 11.53 7.56
CA VAL A 55 -19.46 12.94 7.17
C VAL A 55 -18.14 13.27 6.47
N LEU A 56 -17.01 12.79 7.01
CA LEU A 56 -15.68 12.97 6.39
C LEU A 56 -15.61 12.30 5.02
N ILE A 57 -16.11 11.08 4.91
CA ILE A 57 -16.15 10.34 3.64
C ILE A 57 -17.00 11.10 2.60
N ARG A 58 -18.17 11.57 2.99
CA ARG A 58 -19.05 12.34 2.09
C ARG A 58 -18.39 13.64 1.62
N GLU A 59 -17.72 14.35 2.50
CA GLU A 59 -17.05 15.60 2.14
C GLU A 59 -15.83 15.36 1.24
N VAL A 60 -15.01 14.35 1.50
CA VAL A 60 -13.88 14.02 0.61
C VAL A 60 -14.40 13.57 -0.76
N THR A 61 -15.43 12.74 -0.81
CA THR A 61 -16.09 12.33 -2.05
C THR A 61 -16.57 13.54 -2.86
N ARG A 62 -17.27 14.48 -2.21
CA ARG A 62 -17.73 15.71 -2.87
C ARG A 62 -16.58 16.51 -3.47
N ARG A 63 -15.45 16.64 -2.75
CA ARG A 63 -14.26 17.37 -3.25
C ARG A 63 -13.60 16.68 -4.41
N VAL A 64 -13.47 15.35 -4.36
CA VAL A 64 -12.88 14.53 -5.40
C VAL A 64 -13.74 14.57 -6.67
N ASN A 65 -15.07 14.40 -6.53
CA ASN A 65 -16.02 14.47 -7.64
C ASN A 65 -16.00 15.84 -8.35
N ARG A 66 -15.84 16.94 -7.61
CA ARG A 66 -15.70 18.28 -8.20
C ARG A 66 -14.43 18.45 -9.06
N ARG A 67 -13.48 17.54 -8.95
CA ARG A 67 -12.27 17.47 -9.81
C ARG A 67 -12.44 16.47 -10.97
N GLY A 68 -13.64 15.96 -11.20
CA GLY A 68 -13.94 14.99 -12.26
C GLY A 68 -13.47 13.57 -11.96
N VAL A 69 -13.09 13.24 -10.72
CA VAL A 69 -12.67 11.90 -10.32
C VAL A 69 -13.82 11.18 -9.63
N TRP A 70 -14.17 9.99 -10.15
CA TRP A 70 -15.34 9.22 -9.69
C TRP A 70 -15.00 7.88 -9.05
N HIS A 71 -13.73 7.47 -9.13
CA HIS A 71 -13.24 6.22 -8.56
C HIS A 71 -12.37 6.49 -7.34
N ALA A 72 -12.48 5.62 -6.35
CA ALA A 72 -11.63 5.66 -5.17
C ALA A 72 -11.11 4.28 -4.82
N ALA A 73 -9.86 4.21 -4.42
CA ALA A 73 -9.23 3.03 -3.84
C ALA A 73 -8.93 3.29 -2.36
N TYR A 74 -9.19 2.32 -1.52
CA TYR A 74 -8.87 2.39 -0.09
C TYR A 74 -8.67 1.00 0.49
N THR A 75 -7.95 0.93 1.60
CA THR A 75 -7.71 -0.30 2.35
C THR A 75 -8.27 -0.18 3.76
N ALA A 76 -8.65 -1.30 4.36
CA ALA A 76 -9.10 -1.36 5.74
C ALA A 76 -8.43 -2.53 6.46
N GLY A 77 -8.20 -2.39 7.76
CA GLY A 77 -7.67 -3.45 8.61
C GLY A 77 -8.68 -4.53 8.96
N VAL A 78 -9.92 -4.40 8.47
CA VAL A 78 -11.00 -5.37 8.64
C VAL A 78 -11.49 -5.83 7.28
N LEU A 79 -12.05 -7.04 7.23
CA LEU A 79 -12.65 -7.54 5.98
C LEU A 79 -13.87 -6.69 5.62
N LEU A 80 -13.81 -6.09 4.45
CA LEU A 80 -14.91 -5.29 3.90
C LEU A 80 -15.90 -6.19 3.15
N PRO A 81 -17.19 -5.82 3.09
CA PRO A 81 -18.14 -6.49 2.21
C PRO A 81 -17.70 -6.34 0.74
N ARG A 82 -17.60 -7.48 0.01
CA ARG A 82 -17.20 -7.52 -1.41
C ARG A 82 -15.87 -6.81 -1.68
N PRO A 83 -14.76 -7.21 -1.03
CA PRO A 83 -13.47 -6.61 -1.31
C PRO A 83 -13.01 -6.95 -2.73
N VAL A 84 -12.32 -6.03 -3.40
CA VAL A 84 -11.66 -6.29 -4.69
C VAL A 84 -10.51 -7.28 -4.52
N ALA A 85 -9.76 -7.14 -3.42
CA ALA A 85 -8.69 -8.06 -3.04
C ALA A 85 -8.50 -8.04 -1.53
N THR A 86 -7.92 -9.12 -1.01
CA THR A 86 -7.45 -9.20 0.37
C THR A 86 -5.96 -9.43 0.38
N ALA A 87 -5.25 -8.76 1.30
CA ALA A 87 -3.81 -8.89 1.46
C ALA A 87 -3.46 -9.39 2.86
N ARG A 88 -2.37 -10.14 2.96
CA ARG A 88 -1.80 -10.56 4.23
C ARG A 88 -0.52 -9.77 4.47
N TYR A 89 -0.44 -9.12 5.63
CA TYR A 89 0.75 -8.42 6.06
C TYR A 89 1.71 -9.35 6.78
N TRP A 90 2.98 -9.28 6.43
CA TRP A 90 4.07 -9.98 7.08
C TRP A 90 5.02 -8.98 7.69
N HIS A 91 5.47 -9.23 8.91
CA HIS A 91 6.37 -8.35 9.63
C HIS A 91 7.71 -9.04 9.90
N ARG A 92 8.79 -8.28 9.77
CA ARG A 92 10.12 -8.66 10.22
C ARG A 92 10.59 -7.64 11.25
N SER A 93 10.70 -8.05 12.51
CA SER A 93 11.20 -7.18 13.58
C SER A 93 12.65 -6.80 13.33
N LEU A 94 12.94 -5.50 13.30
CA LEU A 94 14.28 -4.95 13.17
C LEU A 94 14.91 -4.70 14.54
N ASP A 95 14.15 -4.16 15.48
CA ASP A 95 14.51 -4.00 16.88
C ASP A 95 13.41 -4.62 17.76
N ALA A 96 13.63 -5.88 18.14
CA ALA A 96 12.64 -6.66 18.88
C ALA A 96 12.40 -6.10 20.29
N ARG A 97 13.44 -5.56 20.96
CA ARG A 97 13.31 -4.97 22.28
C ARG A 97 12.44 -3.73 22.24
N LYS A 98 12.78 -2.78 21.37
CA LYS A 98 12.01 -1.55 21.20
C LYS A 98 10.55 -1.81 20.86
N LEU A 99 10.27 -2.80 19.99
CA LEU A 99 8.89 -3.15 19.62
C LEU A 99 8.08 -3.73 20.79
N VAL A 100 8.72 -4.41 21.73
CA VAL A 100 8.06 -4.87 22.96
C VAL A 100 7.85 -3.71 23.93
N ASP A 101 8.87 -2.86 24.12
CA ASP A 101 8.81 -1.72 25.04
C ASP A 101 7.69 -0.73 24.66
N VAL A 102 7.48 -0.50 23.37
CA VAL A 102 6.38 0.36 22.86
C VAL A 102 5.03 -0.36 22.74
N GLY A 103 4.94 -1.64 23.13
CA GLY A 103 3.70 -2.43 23.12
C GLY A 103 3.23 -2.87 21.72
N PHE A 104 4.06 -2.78 20.69
CA PHE A 104 3.74 -3.28 19.35
C PHE A 104 3.76 -4.82 19.28
N CYS A 105 4.72 -5.44 19.98
CA CYS A 105 4.83 -6.89 20.11
C CYS A 105 4.74 -7.30 21.58
N ARG A 106 4.42 -8.56 21.80
CA ARG A 106 4.50 -9.20 23.12
C ARG A 106 5.45 -10.38 23.07
N VAL A 107 6.24 -10.56 24.12
CA VAL A 107 7.07 -11.76 24.27
C VAL A 107 6.15 -12.95 24.50
N PRO A 108 6.31 -14.06 23.75
CA PRO A 108 5.50 -15.26 23.95
C PRO A 108 5.67 -15.82 25.37
N PRO A 109 4.64 -16.50 25.93
CA PRO A 109 4.76 -17.19 27.21
C PRO A 109 5.96 -18.14 27.19
N ARG A 110 6.65 -18.24 28.32
CA ARG A 110 7.84 -19.10 28.53
C ARG A 110 9.07 -18.74 27.67
N VAL A 111 9.12 -17.57 27.06
CA VAL A 111 10.28 -17.04 26.35
C VAL A 111 10.81 -15.85 27.12
N THR A 112 12.12 -15.84 27.45
CA THR A 112 12.76 -14.66 28.05
C THR A 112 13.00 -13.58 26.99
N MET A 113 13.07 -12.32 27.40
CA MET A 113 13.38 -11.21 26.51
C MET A 113 14.72 -11.44 25.77
N ALA A 114 15.74 -11.93 26.46
CA ALA A 114 17.04 -12.22 25.85
C ALA A 114 16.93 -13.25 24.71
N ARG A 115 16.17 -14.32 24.93
CA ARG A 115 15.92 -15.34 23.89
C ARG A 115 15.11 -14.75 22.73
N TYR A 116 14.11 -13.92 23.02
CA TYR A 116 13.28 -13.26 22.00
C TYR A 116 14.12 -12.35 21.11
N VAL A 117 14.99 -11.50 21.70
CA VAL A 117 15.92 -10.65 20.94
C VAL A 117 16.88 -11.50 20.10
N LYS A 118 17.45 -12.57 20.65
CA LYS A 118 18.35 -13.47 19.92
C LYS A 118 17.67 -14.11 18.71
N LEU A 119 16.41 -14.53 18.82
CA LEU A 119 15.64 -15.13 17.73
C LEU A 119 15.36 -14.13 16.57
N HIS A 120 15.29 -12.84 16.89
CA HIS A 120 15.02 -11.77 15.91
C HIS A 120 16.29 -11.02 15.48
N ARG A 121 17.46 -11.46 15.91
CA ARG A 121 18.73 -10.81 15.54
C ARG A 121 18.90 -10.77 14.03
N LEU A 122 19.29 -9.62 13.53
CA LEU A 122 19.66 -9.43 12.14
C LEU A 122 21.15 -9.75 11.94
N PRO A 123 21.55 -10.20 10.76
CA PRO A 123 22.95 -10.28 10.39
C PRO A 123 23.57 -8.87 10.36
N GLU A 124 24.86 -8.75 10.64
CA GLU A 124 25.56 -7.46 10.62
C GLU A 124 25.67 -6.87 9.22
N ALA A 125 25.80 -7.73 8.23
CA ALA A 125 25.83 -7.35 6.83
C ALA A 125 24.74 -8.10 6.03
N PRO A 126 24.07 -7.44 5.04
CA PRO A 126 23.16 -8.13 4.17
C PRO A 126 23.86 -9.17 3.31
N ALA A 127 23.24 -10.35 3.17
CA ALA A 127 23.78 -11.44 2.36
C ALA A 127 23.62 -11.20 0.84
N THR A 128 22.76 -10.24 0.44
CA THR A 128 22.49 -9.94 -0.96
C THR A 128 23.63 -9.11 -1.57
N PRO A 129 24.35 -9.62 -2.58
CA PRO A 129 25.41 -8.85 -3.24
C PRO A 129 24.87 -7.61 -3.91
N GLY A 130 25.63 -6.52 -3.90
CA GLY A 130 25.28 -5.26 -4.57
C GLY A 130 24.16 -4.45 -3.92
N LEU A 131 23.70 -4.85 -2.72
CA LEU A 131 22.70 -4.08 -2.00
C LEU A 131 23.27 -2.72 -1.60
N ARG A 132 22.60 -1.65 -1.98
CA ARG A 132 22.95 -0.27 -1.64
C ARG A 132 21.67 0.57 -1.44
N PRO A 133 21.74 1.69 -0.74
CA PRO A 133 20.65 2.65 -0.68
C PRO A 133 20.26 3.16 -2.07
N MET A 134 18.96 3.39 -2.28
CA MET A 134 18.44 4.02 -3.49
C MET A 134 18.93 5.47 -3.58
N ARG A 135 19.24 5.93 -4.79
CA ARG A 135 19.57 7.32 -5.11
C ARG A 135 18.46 7.91 -5.99
N ARG A 136 18.33 9.21 -6.03
CA ARG A 136 17.32 9.90 -6.88
C ARG A 136 17.42 9.51 -8.35
N GLY A 137 18.66 9.39 -8.87
CA GLY A 137 18.91 8.96 -10.24
C GLY A 137 18.44 7.53 -10.58
N ASP A 138 18.12 6.70 -9.58
CA ASP A 138 17.59 5.36 -9.79
C ASP A 138 16.07 5.37 -10.08
N ALA A 139 15.38 6.48 -9.86
CA ALA A 139 13.93 6.56 -9.97
C ALA A 139 13.35 6.09 -11.32
N PRO A 140 13.94 6.43 -12.49
CA PRO A 140 13.46 5.90 -13.77
C PRO A 140 13.57 4.38 -13.87
N ALA A 141 14.69 3.80 -13.41
CA ALA A 141 14.89 2.36 -13.44
C ALA A 141 13.92 1.62 -12.49
N VAL A 142 13.68 2.19 -11.31
CA VAL A 142 12.70 1.66 -10.35
C VAL A 142 11.28 1.76 -10.90
N ALA A 143 10.91 2.87 -11.55
CA ALA A 143 9.60 3.02 -12.20
C ALA A 143 9.39 1.97 -13.30
N ALA A 144 10.41 1.73 -14.14
CA ALA A 144 10.35 0.70 -15.16
C ALA A 144 10.20 -0.71 -14.56
N LEU A 145 10.94 -1.03 -13.49
CA LEU A 145 10.83 -2.30 -12.79
C LEU A 145 9.44 -2.49 -12.17
N LEU A 146 8.88 -1.45 -11.55
CA LEU A 146 7.53 -1.47 -11.00
C LEU A 146 6.49 -1.67 -12.11
N ALA A 147 6.59 -0.93 -13.20
CA ALA A 147 5.68 -1.05 -14.35
C ALA A 147 5.69 -2.50 -14.92
N GLU A 148 6.87 -3.11 -15.07
CA GLU A 148 6.98 -4.51 -15.51
C GLU A 148 6.35 -5.47 -14.52
N ARG A 149 6.62 -5.29 -13.23
CA ARG A 149 6.04 -6.13 -12.17
C ARG A 149 4.52 -6.00 -12.12
N MET A 150 4.00 -4.81 -12.29
CA MET A 150 2.56 -4.52 -12.23
C MET A 150 1.76 -5.11 -13.39
N LYS A 151 2.39 -5.51 -14.50
CA LYS A 151 1.73 -6.23 -15.60
C LYS A 151 1.06 -7.54 -15.18
N ARG A 152 1.49 -8.12 -14.08
CA ARG A 152 0.98 -9.40 -13.55
C ARG A 152 -0.35 -9.26 -12.80
N PHE A 153 -0.81 -8.05 -12.52
CA PHE A 153 -2.02 -7.81 -11.73
C PHE A 153 -3.14 -7.24 -12.60
N ALA A 154 -4.35 -7.70 -12.37
CA ALA A 154 -5.54 -7.19 -13.06
C ALA A 154 -5.85 -5.74 -12.70
N LEU A 155 -5.54 -5.35 -11.46
CA LEU A 155 -5.64 -3.97 -10.98
C LEU A 155 -4.29 -3.57 -10.37
N ALA A 156 -3.71 -2.48 -10.86
CA ALA A 156 -2.40 -2.02 -10.39
C ALA A 156 -2.31 -0.50 -10.43
N PRO A 157 -1.60 0.14 -9.48
CA PRO A 157 -1.28 1.55 -9.61
C PRO A 157 -0.22 1.76 -10.70
N GLU A 158 -0.34 2.85 -11.42
CA GLU A 158 0.71 3.38 -12.29
C GLU A 158 1.50 4.43 -11.51
N MET A 159 2.82 4.34 -11.56
CA MET A 159 3.71 5.30 -10.89
C MET A 159 4.70 5.86 -11.90
N SER A 160 4.71 7.17 -12.05
CA SER A 160 5.73 7.89 -12.81
C SER A 160 7.09 7.91 -12.10
N ALA A 161 8.17 8.19 -12.82
CA ALA A 161 9.50 8.33 -12.20
C ALA A 161 9.54 9.45 -11.14
N ALA A 162 8.78 10.53 -11.34
CA ALA A 162 8.67 11.61 -10.37
C ALA A 162 7.97 11.18 -9.07
N GLU A 163 6.91 10.37 -9.17
CA GLU A 163 6.24 9.80 -8.00
C GLU A 163 7.14 8.79 -7.28
N VAL A 164 7.87 7.96 -8.03
CA VAL A 164 8.87 7.04 -7.45
C VAL A 164 9.94 7.83 -6.71
N GLU A 165 10.46 8.90 -7.27
CA GLU A 165 11.43 9.76 -6.58
C GLU A 165 10.81 10.37 -5.31
N HIS A 166 9.59 10.89 -5.40
CA HIS A 166 8.91 11.53 -4.28
C HIS A 166 8.64 10.58 -3.11
N TYR A 167 8.19 9.35 -3.40
CA TYR A 167 7.74 8.41 -2.37
C TYR A 167 8.82 7.44 -1.88
N LEU A 168 9.80 7.09 -2.73
CA LEU A 168 10.75 6.02 -2.45
C LEU A 168 12.19 6.50 -2.29
N ALA A 169 12.58 7.64 -2.87
CA ALA A 169 13.95 8.13 -2.69
C ALA A 169 14.17 8.66 -1.26
N PRO A 170 15.36 8.44 -0.67
CA PRO A 170 15.72 9.02 0.62
C PRO A 170 15.68 10.55 0.57
N ARG A 171 15.18 11.15 1.65
CA ARG A 171 15.17 12.61 1.87
C ARG A 171 16.46 13.09 2.47
#